data_2b793214bb5a607f6b02ff94d521ff80
#
_entry.id   2b793214bb5a607f6b02ff94d521ff80
#
_cell.length_a   1.000
_cell.length_b   1.000
_cell.length_c   1.000
_cell.angle_alpha   90.00
_cell.angle_beta   90.00
_cell.angle_gamma   90.00
#
_symmetry.space_group_name_H-M   'P 1'
#
loop_
_entity.id
_entity.type
_entity.pdbx_description
1 polymer ?
#
loop_
_entity_poly.entity_id
_entity_poly.type
_entity_poly.pdbx_seq_one_letter_code
_entity_poly.pdbx_strand_id
1 'polypeptide(L)'
;SRNQMVLDLSRDEVCEYVINAVSDILANANIGYAKRDMIRQLTDMPRLGYNHEYTLGYYKIMSAITEKFPNILFEGCSAGGGRFDAGVLAYMPQIWTSDNSDAIARLKMQYSTSMCYPVYSISSHVTASPNHQCGRDTSLKTRADVAYCGTFGYELDVTKMSDEEFEEIKAQIKFEKRIQDLMCNGDLYRLINPYETNYCSWEVVSKDKKHIFVMACKVLAVAQTKSEKVKLQGLDTNKQYRNTFTGKVYSGDFLMYHGIRANYEMKDFSTV
;
A
#
# COMPACT_ATOMS: atom_id res chain seq x y z
N SER A 1 -22.39 -2.51 -16.84
CA SER A 1 -21.22 -2.53 -17.73
C SER A 1 -20.98 -1.09 -18.21
N ARG A 2 -19.74 -0.67 -18.25
CA ARG A 2 -19.34 0.71 -18.63
C ARG A 2 -19.27 0.89 -20.15
N ASN A 3 -20.04 0.16 -20.94
CA ASN A 3 -19.96 0.16 -22.41
C ASN A 3 -18.56 -0.04 -22.98
N GLN A 4 -17.73 -0.81 -22.27
CA GLN A 4 -16.37 -1.13 -22.67
C GLN A 4 -16.32 -2.58 -23.15
N MET A 5 -15.54 -2.83 -24.19
CA MET A 5 -15.20 -4.17 -24.64
C MET A 5 -13.90 -4.61 -23.99
N VAL A 6 -13.75 -5.91 -23.78
CA VAL A 6 -12.50 -6.53 -23.33
C VAL A 6 -11.81 -7.13 -24.54
N LEU A 7 -10.54 -6.82 -24.74
CA LEU A 7 -9.73 -7.46 -25.78
C LEU A 7 -9.54 -8.95 -25.45
N ASP A 8 -9.66 -9.80 -26.43
CA ASP A 8 -9.47 -11.23 -26.28
C ASP A 8 -7.98 -11.61 -26.25
N LEU A 9 -7.40 -11.62 -25.06
CA LEU A 9 -5.97 -11.93 -24.86
C LEU A 9 -5.66 -13.43 -25.00
N SER A 10 -6.64 -14.29 -25.26
CA SER A 10 -6.37 -15.69 -25.64
C SER A 10 -5.87 -15.80 -27.09
N ARG A 11 -5.89 -14.70 -27.84
CA ARG A 11 -5.47 -14.63 -29.24
C ARG A 11 -4.09 -13.98 -29.35
N ASP A 12 -3.16 -14.65 -30.03
CA ASP A 12 -1.78 -14.18 -30.16
C ASP A 12 -1.68 -12.83 -30.88
N GLU A 13 -2.44 -12.63 -31.95
CA GLU A 13 -2.46 -11.37 -32.69
C GLU A 13 -2.93 -10.17 -31.88
N VAL A 14 -3.83 -10.40 -30.90
CA VAL A 14 -4.28 -9.36 -29.97
C VAL A 14 -3.18 -9.06 -28.96
N CYS A 15 -2.50 -10.07 -28.45
CA CYS A 15 -1.35 -9.88 -27.56
C CYS A 15 -0.23 -9.08 -28.25
N GLU A 16 0.12 -9.43 -29.48
CA GLU A 16 1.14 -8.73 -30.28
C GLU A 16 0.76 -7.28 -30.55
N TYR A 17 -0.50 -7.02 -30.90
CA TYR A 17 -1.00 -5.66 -31.06
C TYR A 17 -0.81 -4.83 -29.78
N VAL A 18 -1.18 -5.37 -28.61
CA VAL A 18 -1.03 -4.67 -27.33
C VAL A 18 0.45 -4.43 -27.00
N ILE A 19 1.30 -5.45 -27.19
CA ILE A 19 2.75 -5.33 -26.95
C ILE A 19 3.35 -4.21 -27.81
N ASN A 20 3.02 -4.16 -29.10
CA ASN A 20 3.54 -3.16 -30.01
C ASN A 20 3.03 -1.76 -29.66
N ALA A 21 1.72 -1.59 -29.45
CA ALA A 21 1.12 -0.30 -29.13
C ALA A 21 1.67 0.29 -27.82
N VAL A 22 1.80 -0.53 -26.76
CA VAL A 22 2.37 -0.08 -25.48
C VAL A 22 3.86 0.20 -25.63
N SER A 23 4.60 -0.66 -26.35
CA SER A 23 6.04 -0.46 -26.60
C SER A 23 6.32 0.83 -27.33
N ASP A 24 5.51 1.19 -28.32
CA ASP A 24 5.67 2.44 -29.06
C ASP A 24 5.51 3.68 -28.16
N ILE A 25 4.55 3.65 -27.23
CA ILE A 25 4.38 4.73 -26.25
C ILE A 25 5.59 4.82 -25.33
N LEU A 26 6.02 3.69 -24.76
CA LEU A 26 7.12 3.65 -23.79
C LEU A 26 8.47 4.01 -24.41
N ALA A 27 8.69 3.68 -25.68
CA ALA A 27 9.92 4.01 -26.39
C ALA A 27 10.02 5.49 -26.81
N ASN A 28 8.88 6.17 -26.99
CA ASN A 28 8.83 7.55 -27.49
C ASN A 28 8.63 8.60 -26.39
N ALA A 29 8.59 8.21 -25.10
CA ALA A 29 8.45 9.12 -23.99
C ALA A 29 9.40 8.76 -22.84
N ASN A 30 9.80 9.77 -22.06
CA ASN A 30 10.63 9.56 -20.87
C ASN A 30 9.76 9.09 -19.71
N ILE A 31 9.46 7.79 -19.68
CA ILE A 31 8.58 7.15 -18.69
C ILE A 31 9.42 6.26 -17.79
N GLY A 32 9.39 6.52 -16.48
CA GLY A 32 10.03 5.67 -15.46
C GLY A 32 9.04 4.82 -14.67
N TYR A 33 7.73 5.10 -14.80
CA TYR A 33 6.66 4.40 -14.09
C TYR A 33 5.41 4.32 -14.95
N ALA A 34 4.75 3.17 -14.94
CA ALA A 34 3.50 2.95 -15.65
C ALA A 34 2.52 2.13 -14.80
N LYS A 35 1.32 2.67 -14.61
CA LYS A 35 0.22 1.95 -13.98
C LYS A 35 -0.69 1.37 -15.05
N ARG A 36 -0.95 0.07 -14.96
CA ARG A 36 -1.84 -0.64 -15.87
C ARG A 36 -3.14 -1.01 -15.19
N ASP A 37 -4.22 -0.49 -15.72
CA ASP A 37 -5.56 -0.76 -15.19
C ASP A 37 -6.41 -1.61 -16.16
N MET A 38 -7.44 -2.26 -15.61
CA MET A 38 -8.55 -2.88 -16.32
C MET A 38 -9.82 -2.76 -15.49
N ILE A 39 -10.69 -1.86 -15.88
CA ILE A 39 -11.91 -1.55 -15.14
C ILE A 39 -13.06 -2.54 -15.46
N ARG A 40 -13.01 -3.22 -16.61
CA ARG A 40 -14.02 -4.18 -17.05
C ARG A 40 -13.59 -5.61 -16.72
N GLN A 41 -14.40 -6.30 -15.94
CA GLN A 41 -14.22 -7.73 -15.67
C GLN A 41 -14.68 -8.58 -16.86
N LEU A 42 -14.12 -9.79 -16.99
CA LEU A 42 -14.59 -10.81 -17.90
C LEU A 42 -15.95 -11.32 -17.42
N THR A 43 -17.02 -11.08 -18.19
CA THR A 43 -18.37 -11.50 -17.86
C THR A 43 -18.84 -12.67 -18.72
N ASP A 44 -18.34 -12.73 -19.96
CA ASP A 44 -18.73 -13.75 -20.94
C ASP A 44 -17.53 -14.65 -21.24
N MET A 45 -17.73 -15.95 -21.12
CA MET A 45 -16.71 -16.96 -21.38
C MET A 45 -17.13 -17.76 -22.57
N PRO A 46 -16.52 -17.56 -23.74
CA PRO A 46 -16.97 -18.21 -24.97
C PRO A 46 -16.75 -19.73 -25.00
N ARG A 47 -15.82 -20.24 -24.16
CA ARG A 47 -15.49 -21.67 -24.07
C ARG A 47 -14.86 -22.05 -22.73
N LEU A 48 -14.81 -23.32 -22.45
CA LEU A 48 -14.08 -23.86 -21.31
C LEU A 48 -12.58 -23.56 -21.43
N GLY A 49 -11.93 -23.21 -20.33
CA GLY A 49 -10.50 -22.85 -20.30
C GLY A 49 -10.16 -21.41 -20.71
N TYR A 50 -11.12 -20.65 -21.22
CA TYR A 50 -10.89 -19.29 -21.73
C TYR A 50 -10.21 -18.36 -20.74
N ASN A 51 -10.60 -18.38 -19.46
CA ASN A 51 -9.98 -17.55 -18.44
C ASN A 51 -8.49 -17.85 -18.24
N HIS A 52 -8.12 -19.12 -18.30
CA HIS A 52 -6.74 -19.54 -18.19
C HIS A 52 -5.93 -19.04 -19.39
N GLU A 53 -6.41 -19.27 -20.61
CA GLU A 53 -5.77 -18.78 -21.82
C GLU A 53 -5.65 -17.26 -21.85
N TYR A 54 -6.70 -16.55 -21.43
CA TYR A 54 -6.68 -15.10 -21.27
C TYR A 54 -5.57 -14.65 -20.30
N THR A 55 -5.43 -15.33 -19.16
CA THR A 55 -4.42 -15.04 -18.16
C THR A 55 -3.01 -15.30 -18.68
N LEU A 56 -2.81 -16.39 -19.42
CA LEU A 56 -1.52 -16.66 -20.08
C LEU A 56 -1.18 -15.59 -21.11
N GLY A 57 -2.15 -15.15 -21.92
CA GLY A 57 -1.96 -14.03 -22.84
C GLY A 57 -1.60 -12.72 -22.11
N TYR A 58 -2.22 -12.45 -20.96
CA TYR A 58 -1.85 -11.32 -20.12
C TYR A 58 -0.40 -11.40 -19.65
N TYR A 59 0.04 -12.56 -19.15
CA TYR A 59 1.43 -12.76 -18.73
C TYR A 59 2.41 -12.65 -19.91
N LYS A 60 2.05 -13.18 -21.09
CA LYS A 60 2.84 -13.00 -22.32
C LYS A 60 3.08 -11.52 -22.62
N ILE A 61 2.05 -10.70 -22.56
CA ILE A 61 2.16 -9.25 -22.76
C ILE A 61 3.10 -8.63 -21.72
N MET A 62 2.91 -8.96 -20.45
CA MET A 62 3.68 -8.35 -19.36
C MET A 62 5.15 -8.77 -19.43
N SER A 63 5.44 -10.04 -19.68
CA SER A 63 6.81 -10.54 -19.89
C SER A 63 7.51 -9.76 -21.00
N ALA A 64 6.89 -9.68 -22.19
CA ALA A 64 7.47 -8.98 -23.32
C ALA A 64 7.76 -7.50 -23.06
N ILE A 65 6.83 -6.81 -22.35
CA ILE A 65 6.99 -5.39 -22.05
C ILE A 65 8.06 -5.17 -20.99
N THR A 66 8.06 -5.94 -19.89
CA THR A 66 9.04 -5.78 -18.81
C THR A 66 10.46 -6.18 -19.23
N GLU A 67 10.61 -7.19 -20.08
CA GLU A 67 11.90 -7.54 -20.67
C GLU A 67 12.44 -6.45 -21.59
N LYS A 68 11.55 -5.82 -22.38
CA LYS A 68 11.95 -4.74 -23.30
C LYS A 68 12.26 -3.43 -22.58
N PHE A 69 11.60 -3.17 -21.44
CA PHE A 69 11.74 -1.93 -20.65
C PHE A 69 12.06 -2.21 -19.18
N PRO A 70 13.23 -2.81 -18.87
CA PRO A 70 13.57 -3.27 -17.52
C PRO A 70 13.75 -2.13 -16.50
N ASN A 71 13.88 -0.90 -16.94
CA ASN A 71 14.04 0.29 -16.09
C ASN A 71 12.71 1.01 -15.80
N ILE A 72 11.60 0.52 -16.32
CA ILE A 72 10.27 1.07 -16.03
C ILE A 72 9.63 0.24 -14.93
N LEU A 73 9.21 0.90 -13.85
CA LEU A 73 8.42 0.26 -12.79
C LEU A 73 6.95 0.16 -13.24
N PHE A 74 6.41 -1.05 -13.20
CA PHE A 74 5.00 -1.28 -13.51
C PHE A 74 4.19 -1.54 -12.24
N GLU A 75 3.06 -0.82 -12.11
CA GLU A 75 2.04 -1.08 -11.10
C GLU A 75 0.83 -1.74 -11.74
N GLY A 76 0.34 -2.80 -11.12
CA GLY A 76 -0.91 -3.43 -11.51
C GLY A 76 -2.12 -2.78 -10.84
N CYS A 77 -3.18 -2.65 -11.61
CA CYS A 77 -4.53 -2.39 -11.11
C CYS A 77 -5.49 -3.30 -11.86
N SER A 78 -6.66 -3.50 -11.39
CA SER A 78 -7.76 -4.12 -12.11
C SER A 78 -9.01 -3.88 -11.29
N ALA A 79 -9.52 -2.67 -11.33
CA ALA A 79 -10.62 -2.22 -10.49
C ALA A 79 -10.39 -2.62 -9.01
N GLY A 80 -9.19 -2.30 -8.49
CA GLY A 80 -8.83 -2.59 -7.11
C GLY A 80 -8.40 -4.04 -6.84
N GLY A 81 -7.47 -4.56 -7.61
CA GLY A 81 -6.81 -5.83 -7.30
C GLY A 81 -7.43 -7.08 -7.93
N GLY A 82 -8.33 -6.95 -8.89
CA GLY A 82 -8.97 -8.09 -9.58
C GLY A 82 -8.03 -9.02 -10.34
N ARG A 83 -6.77 -8.63 -10.50
CA ARG A 83 -5.67 -9.44 -11.06
C ARG A 83 -4.49 -9.55 -10.10
N PHE A 84 -4.73 -9.44 -8.81
CA PHE A 84 -3.68 -9.58 -7.82
C PHE A 84 -3.44 -11.06 -7.54
N ASP A 85 -2.42 -11.62 -8.14
CA ASP A 85 -1.95 -12.99 -7.91
C ASP A 85 -0.41 -13.05 -7.87
N ALA A 86 0.13 -14.20 -7.46
CA ALA A 86 1.57 -14.39 -7.34
C ALA A 86 2.29 -14.33 -8.71
N GLY A 87 1.62 -14.72 -9.80
CA GLY A 87 2.19 -14.67 -11.14
C GLY A 87 2.37 -13.25 -11.64
N VAL A 88 1.40 -12.38 -11.40
CA VAL A 88 1.49 -10.97 -11.83
C VAL A 88 2.58 -10.20 -11.08
N LEU A 89 2.88 -10.59 -9.84
CA LEU A 89 3.97 -9.96 -9.07
C LEU A 89 5.37 -10.17 -9.68
N ALA A 90 5.55 -11.17 -10.55
CA ALA A 90 6.79 -11.34 -11.30
C ALA A 90 7.06 -10.19 -12.28
N TYR A 91 6.02 -9.50 -12.71
CA TYR A 91 6.08 -8.42 -13.71
C TYR A 91 5.75 -7.05 -13.11
N MET A 92 4.85 -7.02 -12.14
CA MET A 92 4.36 -5.81 -11.48
C MET A 92 4.58 -5.95 -9.98
N PRO A 93 5.69 -5.44 -9.43
CA PRO A 93 6.06 -5.67 -8.03
C PRO A 93 5.13 -4.96 -7.04
N GLN A 94 4.26 -4.07 -7.49
CA GLN A 94 3.24 -3.41 -6.69
C GLN A 94 1.88 -3.41 -7.38
N ILE A 95 0.82 -3.54 -6.58
CA ILE A 95 -0.57 -3.64 -7.04
C ILE A 95 -1.44 -2.68 -6.25
N TRP A 96 -2.30 -1.92 -6.96
CA TRP A 96 -3.39 -1.17 -6.34
C TRP A 96 -4.48 -2.13 -5.89
N THR A 97 -4.61 -2.31 -4.57
CA THR A 97 -5.41 -3.39 -3.97
C THR A 97 -6.90 -3.08 -3.87
N SER A 98 -7.28 -1.80 -3.94
CA SER A 98 -8.69 -1.36 -3.89
C SER A 98 -8.82 0.07 -4.40
N ASP A 99 -9.86 0.32 -5.20
CA ASP A 99 -10.26 1.67 -5.61
C ASP A 99 -10.86 2.48 -4.45
N ASN A 100 -11.10 1.86 -3.29
CA ASN A 100 -11.45 2.59 -2.08
C ASN A 100 -10.18 3.25 -1.51
N SER A 101 -10.08 4.55 -1.71
CA SER A 101 -8.93 5.38 -1.32
C SER A 101 -9.05 5.98 0.09
N ASP A 102 -10.14 5.71 0.82
CA ASP A 102 -10.32 6.18 2.20
C ASP A 102 -9.28 5.57 3.14
N ALA A 103 -8.45 6.40 3.80
CA ALA A 103 -7.36 5.94 4.66
C ALA A 103 -7.83 5.01 5.80
N ILE A 104 -9.03 5.23 6.33
CA ILE A 104 -9.56 4.41 7.42
C ILE A 104 -10.03 3.04 6.92
N ALA A 105 -10.64 2.99 5.74
CA ALA A 105 -10.96 1.71 5.10
C ALA A 105 -9.69 0.94 4.72
N ARG A 106 -8.64 1.65 4.31
CA ARG A 106 -7.32 1.06 3.97
C ARG A 106 -6.65 0.34 5.13
N LEU A 107 -6.90 0.71 6.38
CA LEU A 107 -6.42 -0.03 7.55
C LEU A 107 -6.79 -1.52 7.47
N LYS A 108 -8.06 -1.82 7.13
CA LYS A 108 -8.54 -3.20 7.00
C LYS A 108 -8.04 -3.86 5.72
N MET A 109 -8.02 -3.14 4.62
CA MET A 109 -7.59 -3.68 3.32
C MET A 109 -6.10 -4.07 3.34
N GLN A 110 -5.23 -3.18 3.82
CA GLN A 110 -3.80 -3.44 3.91
C GLN A 110 -3.49 -4.55 4.92
N TYR A 111 -4.19 -4.56 6.06
CA TYR A 111 -4.08 -5.63 7.05
C TYR A 111 -4.41 -7.00 6.42
N SER A 112 -5.56 -7.12 5.73
CA SER A 112 -5.98 -8.38 5.12
C SER A 112 -5.06 -8.80 3.97
N THR A 113 -4.70 -7.86 3.07
CA THR A 113 -3.83 -8.15 1.94
C THR A 113 -2.45 -8.62 2.41
N SER A 114 -1.93 -8.03 3.49
CA SER A 114 -0.63 -8.42 4.06
C SER A 114 -0.61 -9.83 4.64
N MET A 115 -1.75 -10.50 4.81
CA MET A 115 -1.80 -11.91 5.20
C MET A 115 -1.38 -12.86 4.08
N CYS A 116 -1.56 -12.45 2.83
CA CYS A 116 -1.28 -13.26 1.65
C CYS A 116 -0.06 -12.77 0.87
N TYR A 117 0.21 -11.46 0.92
CA TYR A 117 1.22 -10.80 0.07
C TYR A 117 2.13 -9.89 0.89
N PRO A 118 3.39 -9.71 0.48
CA PRO A 118 4.32 -8.79 1.13
C PRO A 118 3.77 -7.37 1.14
N VAL A 119 4.01 -6.62 2.22
CA VAL A 119 3.47 -5.27 2.38
C VAL A 119 3.98 -4.30 1.30
N TYR A 120 5.21 -4.47 0.83
CA TYR A 120 5.77 -3.66 -0.25
C TYR A 120 5.12 -3.90 -1.63
N SER A 121 4.33 -4.97 -1.79
CA SER A 121 3.55 -5.20 -3.00
C SER A 121 2.21 -4.46 -3.02
N ILE A 122 1.84 -3.84 -1.92
CA ILE A 122 0.58 -3.11 -1.76
C ILE A 122 0.81 -1.64 -2.09
N SER A 123 0.27 -1.14 -3.20
CA SER A 123 0.25 0.30 -3.46
C SER A 123 -0.61 1.02 -2.43
N SER A 124 -0.05 2.04 -1.79
CA SER A 124 -0.69 2.78 -0.72
C SER A 124 -0.48 4.29 -0.91
N HIS A 125 -1.58 5.02 -1.12
CA HIS A 125 -1.52 6.42 -1.51
C HIS A 125 -2.12 7.34 -0.46
N VAL A 126 -1.51 8.51 -0.31
CA VAL A 126 -2.10 9.68 0.35
C VAL A 126 -3.07 10.32 -0.64
N THR A 127 -4.36 10.21 -0.37
CA THR A 127 -5.42 10.70 -1.25
C THR A 127 -6.02 12.00 -0.76
N ALA A 128 -6.90 12.62 -1.55
CA ALA A 128 -7.58 13.86 -1.19
C ALA A 128 -8.45 13.72 0.07
N SER A 129 -8.63 14.81 0.81
CA SER A 129 -9.60 14.94 1.89
C SER A 129 -10.43 16.21 1.65
N PRO A 130 -11.76 16.17 1.82
CA PRO A 130 -12.57 14.98 2.16
C PRO A 130 -12.49 13.88 1.08
N ASN A 131 -12.55 12.61 1.50
CA ASN A 131 -12.54 11.49 0.57
C ASN A 131 -13.77 11.54 -0.34
N HIS A 132 -13.57 11.46 -1.66
CA HIS A 132 -14.64 11.64 -2.67
C HIS A 132 -15.69 10.52 -2.67
N GLN A 133 -15.38 9.35 -2.10
CA GLN A 133 -16.30 8.20 -2.08
C GLN A 133 -17.21 8.17 -0.86
N CYS A 134 -16.70 8.59 0.30
CA CYS A 134 -17.44 8.50 1.56
C CYS A 134 -17.58 9.83 2.30
N GLY A 135 -16.99 10.91 1.79
CA GLY A 135 -17.04 12.24 2.42
C GLY A 135 -16.25 12.35 3.73
N ARG A 136 -15.44 11.32 4.07
CA ARG A 136 -14.66 11.33 5.31
C ARG A 136 -13.54 12.35 5.24
N ASP A 137 -13.44 13.15 6.30
CA ASP A 137 -12.32 14.06 6.49
C ASP A 137 -11.26 13.43 7.39
N THR A 138 -10.02 13.43 6.94
CA THR A 138 -8.87 12.91 7.66
C THR A 138 -7.66 13.82 7.49
N SER A 139 -6.86 13.98 8.55
CA SER A 139 -5.65 14.79 8.48
C SER A 139 -4.66 14.24 7.46
N LEU A 140 -3.84 15.12 6.89
CA LEU A 140 -2.76 14.73 5.98
C LEU A 140 -1.81 13.73 6.67
N LYS A 141 -1.51 13.95 7.95
CA LYS A 141 -0.75 13.04 8.80
C LYS A 141 -1.36 11.63 8.84
N THR A 142 -2.66 11.50 9.15
CA THR A 142 -3.32 10.19 9.23
C THR A 142 -3.26 9.46 7.90
N ARG A 143 -3.50 10.16 6.78
CA ARG A 143 -3.42 9.57 5.45
C ARG A 143 -2.01 9.06 5.12
N ALA A 144 -0.97 9.83 5.49
CA ALA A 144 0.41 9.43 5.28
C ALA A 144 0.83 8.25 6.18
N ASP A 145 0.46 8.28 7.48
CA ASP A 145 0.81 7.21 8.41
C ASP A 145 0.23 5.85 7.96
N VAL A 146 -0.99 5.85 7.43
CA VAL A 146 -1.58 4.65 6.82
C VAL A 146 -0.88 4.29 5.52
N ALA A 147 -0.51 5.26 4.69
CA ALA A 147 0.14 5.03 3.41
C ALA A 147 1.57 4.48 3.55
N TYR A 148 2.30 4.79 4.61
CA TYR A 148 3.62 4.19 4.87
C TYR A 148 3.60 2.66 5.00
N CYS A 149 2.44 2.09 5.23
CA CYS A 149 2.29 0.63 5.35
C CYS A 149 2.00 -0.04 4.00
N GLY A 150 2.74 0.33 3.00
CA GLY A 150 2.71 -0.16 1.62
C GLY A 150 3.75 0.57 0.79
N THR A 151 3.68 0.42 -0.52
CA THR A 151 4.46 1.25 -1.46
C THR A 151 3.82 2.63 -1.53
N PHE A 152 4.51 3.58 -0.94
CA PHE A 152 3.99 4.92 -0.69
C PHE A 152 3.87 5.77 -1.95
N GLY A 153 2.80 6.55 -2.05
CA GLY A 153 2.59 7.51 -3.13
C GLY A 153 1.55 8.58 -2.79
N TYR A 154 1.38 9.54 -3.68
CA TYR A 154 0.35 10.59 -3.59
C TYR A 154 -0.62 10.47 -4.76
N GLU A 155 -1.91 10.57 -4.46
CA GLU A 155 -3.01 10.59 -5.42
C GLU A 155 -3.98 11.71 -5.04
N LEU A 156 -3.53 12.95 -5.29
CA LEU A 156 -4.28 14.15 -4.95
C LEU A 156 -3.88 15.32 -5.87
N ASP A 157 -4.72 16.35 -5.90
CA ASP A 157 -4.47 17.57 -6.67
C ASP A 157 -3.59 18.53 -5.87
N VAL A 158 -2.30 18.51 -6.15
CA VAL A 158 -1.31 19.35 -5.46
C VAL A 158 -1.54 20.86 -5.68
N THR A 159 -2.26 21.25 -6.72
CA THR A 159 -2.54 22.68 -7.01
C THR A 159 -3.53 23.32 -6.04
N LYS A 160 -4.22 22.50 -5.23
CA LYS A 160 -5.19 22.93 -4.23
C LYS A 160 -4.66 22.94 -2.81
N MET A 161 -3.39 22.64 -2.63
CA MET A 161 -2.75 22.52 -1.31
C MET A 161 -2.24 23.87 -0.81
N SER A 162 -2.25 24.06 0.51
CA SER A 162 -1.62 25.21 1.15
C SER A 162 -0.09 25.03 1.24
N ASP A 163 0.62 26.13 1.52
CA ASP A 163 2.07 26.10 1.71
C ASP A 163 2.46 25.20 2.90
N GLU A 164 1.66 25.20 3.97
CA GLU A 164 1.86 24.36 5.15
C GLU A 164 1.74 22.87 4.80
N GLU A 165 0.72 22.51 4.00
CA GLU A 165 0.54 21.14 3.51
C GLU A 165 1.71 20.71 2.61
N PHE A 166 2.25 21.59 1.79
CA PHE A 166 3.46 21.33 1.00
C PHE A 166 4.68 21.03 1.88
N GLU A 167 4.89 21.78 2.96
CA GLU A 167 5.98 21.50 3.89
C GLU A 167 5.78 20.17 4.62
N GLU A 168 4.54 19.82 4.98
CA GLU A 168 4.23 18.52 5.54
C GLU A 168 4.52 17.39 4.55
N ILE A 169 4.13 17.52 3.28
CA ILE A 169 4.45 16.54 2.22
C ILE A 169 5.96 16.36 2.06
N LYS A 170 6.73 17.42 2.05
CA LYS A 170 8.20 17.31 1.97
C LYS A 170 8.78 16.52 3.15
N ALA A 171 8.25 16.76 4.35
CA ALA A 171 8.64 16.00 5.53
C ALA A 171 8.24 14.52 5.44
N GLN A 172 7.05 14.23 4.93
CA GLN A 172 6.54 12.88 4.70
C GLN A 172 7.40 12.11 3.68
N ILE A 173 7.73 12.72 2.55
CA ILE A 173 8.62 12.12 1.54
C ILE A 173 10.01 11.85 2.11
N LYS A 174 10.56 12.78 2.90
CA LYS A 174 11.85 12.58 3.57
C LYS A 174 11.80 11.44 4.57
N PHE A 175 10.69 11.29 5.28
CA PHE A 175 10.49 10.19 6.23
C PHE A 175 10.36 8.86 5.49
N GLU A 176 9.55 8.80 4.43
CA GLU A 176 9.37 7.60 3.59
C GLU A 176 10.71 7.09 3.06
N LYS A 177 11.51 7.95 2.44
CA LYS A 177 12.84 7.58 1.94
C LYS A 177 13.77 7.00 3.02
N ARG A 178 13.58 7.39 4.28
CA ARG A 178 14.35 6.85 5.40
C ARG A 178 13.91 5.46 5.83
N ILE A 179 12.61 5.14 5.68
CA ILE A 179 12.05 3.85 6.09
C ILE A 179 11.86 2.87 4.92
N GLN A 180 12.07 3.29 3.68
CA GLN A 180 11.80 2.51 2.47
C GLN A 180 12.48 1.13 2.49
N ASP A 181 13.77 1.09 2.80
CA ASP A 181 14.52 -0.18 2.89
C ASP A 181 13.94 -1.09 3.99
N LEU A 182 13.57 -0.51 5.14
CA LEU A 182 12.92 -1.24 6.22
C LEU A 182 11.58 -1.82 5.78
N MET A 183 10.76 -1.05 5.07
CA MET A 183 9.44 -1.50 4.59
C MET A 183 9.56 -2.61 3.53
N CYS A 184 10.58 -2.54 2.65
CA CYS A 184 10.82 -3.55 1.63
C CYS A 184 11.40 -4.86 2.19
N ASN A 185 12.30 -4.78 3.16
CA ASN A 185 13.14 -5.91 3.59
C ASN A 185 12.89 -6.38 5.02
N GLY A 186 12.14 -5.64 5.82
CA GLY A 186 11.85 -5.95 7.23
C GLY A 186 10.81 -7.06 7.41
N ASP A 187 10.68 -7.51 8.64
CA ASP A 187 9.65 -8.46 9.06
C ASP A 187 8.42 -7.72 9.58
N LEU A 188 7.26 -8.00 8.98
CA LEU A 188 5.98 -7.41 9.37
C LEU A 188 5.35 -8.18 10.53
N TYR A 189 4.94 -7.46 11.58
CA TYR A 189 4.11 -7.96 12.67
C TYR A 189 2.81 -7.17 12.76
N ARG A 190 1.66 -7.87 12.80
CA ARG A 190 0.32 -7.29 12.97
C ARG A 190 0.00 -7.30 14.45
N LEU A 191 0.03 -6.13 15.09
CA LEU A 191 -0.04 -6.03 16.55
C LEU A 191 -1.48 -5.93 17.07
N ILE A 192 -2.33 -5.16 16.39
CA ILE A 192 -3.73 -4.97 16.76
C ILE A 192 -4.62 -5.13 15.52
N ASN A 193 -5.58 -6.04 15.61
CA ASN A 193 -6.48 -6.37 14.53
C ASN A 193 -7.60 -5.33 14.37
N PRO A 194 -7.70 -4.62 13.22
CA PRO A 194 -8.72 -3.60 12.98
C PRO A 194 -10.14 -4.16 12.77
N TYR A 195 -10.30 -5.47 12.66
CA TYR A 195 -11.61 -6.11 12.56
C TYR A 195 -12.24 -6.40 13.92
N GLU A 196 -11.44 -6.46 14.97
CA GLU A 196 -11.88 -6.86 16.31
C GLU A 196 -11.97 -5.67 17.27
N THR A 197 -11.22 -4.60 16.98
CA THR A 197 -11.12 -3.46 17.89
C THR A 197 -11.26 -2.12 17.18
N ASN A 198 -11.42 -1.06 17.97
CA ASN A 198 -11.39 0.33 17.49
C ASN A 198 -9.96 0.84 17.21
N TYR A 199 -8.98 -0.04 17.27
CA TYR A 199 -7.57 0.26 17.06
C TYR A 199 -6.99 -0.62 15.97
N CYS A 200 -5.95 -0.12 15.31
CA CYS A 200 -5.15 -0.87 14.37
C CYS A 200 -3.68 -0.59 14.64
N SER A 201 -2.85 -1.61 14.65
CA SER A 201 -1.41 -1.39 14.74
C SER A 201 -0.64 -2.51 14.05
N TRP A 202 0.43 -2.13 13.40
CA TRP A 202 1.45 -3.03 12.88
C TRP A 202 2.84 -2.41 13.02
N GLU A 203 3.83 -3.26 12.93
CA GLU A 203 5.23 -2.85 12.92
C GLU A 203 6.01 -3.59 11.86
N VAL A 204 7.10 -2.99 11.43
CA VAL A 204 8.12 -3.62 10.60
C VAL A 204 9.46 -3.53 11.31
N VAL A 205 10.12 -4.67 11.46
CA VAL A 205 11.41 -4.79 12.17
C VAL A 205 12.49 -5.18 11.17
N SER A 206 13.61 -4.47 11.17
CA SER A 206 14.76 -4.83 10.30
C SER A 206 15.34 -6.20 10.67
N LYS A 207 15.92 -6.89 9.68
CA LYS A 207 16.51 -8.22 9.87
C LYS A 207 17.59 -8.26 10.96
N ASP A 208 18.35 -7.17 11.10
CA ASP A 208 19.36 -7.01 12.17
C ASP A 208 18.79 -6.53 13.51
N LYS A 209 17.47 -6.31 13.56
CA LYS A 209 16.73 -5.85 14.76
C LYS A 209 17.25 -4.53 15.33
N LYS A 210 17.70 -3.62 14.48
CA LYS A 210 18.16 -2.27 14.90
C LYS A 210 17.14 -1.18 14.64
N HIS A 211 16.32 -1.35 13.61
CA HIS A 211 15.34 -0.38 13.17
C HIS A 211 13.94 -0.97 13.24
N ILE A 212 13.01 -0.15 13.71
CA ILE A 212 11.60 -0.52 13.87
C ILE A 212 10.76 0.65 13.38
N PHE A 213 9.81 0.37 12.51
CA PHE A 213 8.70 1.27 12.21
C PHE A 213 7.45 0.73 12.88
N VAL A 214 6.73 1.59 13.60
CA VAL A 214 5.45 1.24 14.23
C VAL A 214 4.42 2.25 13.79
N MET A 215 3.27 1.78 13.32
CA MET A 215 2.07 2.59 13.12
C MET A 215 0.97 2.11 14.04
N ALA A 216 0.31 3.04 14.72
CA ALA A 216 -0.88 2.77 15.50
C ALA A 216 -1.96 3.80 15.20
N CYS A 217 -3.19 3.32 14.99
CA CYS A 217 -4.36 4.14 14.69
C CYS A 217 -5.49 3.86 15.66
N LYS A 218 -6.11 4.93 16.18
CA LYS A 218 -7.41 4.91 16.82
C LYS A 218 -8.46 5.40 15.84
N VAL A 219 -9.45 4.58 15.52
CA VAL A 219 -10.46 4.90 14.51
C VAL A 219 -11.46 5.91 15.02
N LEU A 220 -12.08 5.66 16.17
CA LEU A 220 -13.05 6.58 16.77
C LEU A 220 -12.60 7.04 18.15
N ALA A 221 -12.81 8.30 18.46
CA ALA A 221 -12.68 8.83 19.81
C ALA A 221 -13.89 8.41 20.64
N VAL A 222 -13.65 7.66 21.71
CA VAL A 222 -14.69 7.17 22.62
C VAL A 222 -14.39 7.69 24.02
N ALA A 223 -15.43 8.17 24.71
CA ALA A 223 -15.29 8.66 26.09
C ALA A 223 -14.89 7.54 27.05
N GLN A 224 -14.07 7.85 28.04
CA GLN A 224 -13.68 6.96 29.14
C GLN A 224 -12.99 5.65 28.68
N THR A 225 -12.33 5.64 27.53
CA THR A 225 -11.54 4.49 27.08
C THR A 225 -10.25 4.36 27.86
N LYS A 226 -9.88 3.13 28.19
CA LYS A 226 -8.52 2.83 28.68
C LYS A 226 -7.52 3.11 27.58
N SER A 227 -6.38 3.69 27.95
CA SER A 227 -5.27 3.87 27.00
C SER A 227 -4.77 2.50 26.54
N GLU A 228 -4.90 2.24 25.24
CA GLU A 228 -4.41 1.00 24.63
C GLU A 228 -2.88 0.99 24.64
N LYS A 229 -2.31 -0.15 25.02
CA LYS A 229 -0.88 -0.38 24.93
C LYS A 229 -0.55 -1.21 23.68
N VAL A 230 0.40 -0.73 22.90
CA VAL A 230 0.95 -1.47 21.78
C VAL A 230 2.14 -2.28 22.28
N LYS A 231 2.04 -3.61 22.22
CA LYS A 231 3.12 -4.52 22.51
C LYS A 231 3.82 -4.88 21.21
N LEU A 232 5.11 -4.60 21.13
CA LEU A 232 5.92 -4.89 19.96
C LEU A 232 6.33 -6.37 19.91
N GLN A 233 6.80 -6.82 18.76
CA GLN A 233 7.20 -8.19 18.53
C GLN A 233 8.55 -8.27 17.82
N GLY A 234 9.18 -9.44 17.80
CA GLY A 234 10.38 -9.71 17.02
C GLY A 234 11.65 -8.96 17.43
N LEU A 235 11.62 -8.20 18.53
CA LEU A 235 12.77 -7.42 18.98
C LEU A 235 13.84 -8.28 19.66
N ASP A 236 15.02 -7.71 19.82
CA ASP A 236 16.07 -8.29 20.64
C ASP A 236 15.91 -7.84 22.10
N THR A 237 15.68 -8.76 23.01
CA THR A 237 15.47 -8.48 24.43
C THR A 237 16.64 -7.76 25.09
N ASN A 238 17.86 -7.94 24.57
CA ASN A 238 19.10 -7.39 25.13
C ASN A 238 19.46 -6.00 24.55
N LYS A 239 18.71 -5.53 23.56
CA LYS A 239 18.95 -4.22 22.94
C LYS A 239 18.13 -3.11 23.59
N GLN A 240 18.66 -1.89 23.48
CA GLN A 240 17.96 -0.67 23.83
C GLN A 240 17.47 0.01 22.54
N TYR A 241 16.23 0.46 22.55
CA TYR A 241 15.57 1.11 21.40
C TYR A 241 15.18 2.53 21.76
N ARG A 242 15.58 3.47 20.94
CA ARG A 242 15.23 4.89 21.09
C ARG A 242 14.04 5.24 20.20
N ASN A 243 12.97 5.76 20.80
CA ASN A 243 11.91 6.40 20.02
C ASN A 243 12.44 7.72 19.44
N THR A 244 12.45 7.83 18.12
CA THR A 244 13.05 8.98 17.41
C THR A 244 12.22 10.26 17.51
N PHE A 245 10.93 10.18 17.86
CA PHE A 245 10.07 11.34 18.04
C PHE A 245 10.13 11.90 19.46
N THR A 246 10.19 11.03 20.47
CA THR A 246 10.16 11.43 21.88
C THR A 246 11.53 11.45 22.55
N GLY A 247 12.54 10.83 21.93
CA GLY A 247 13.88 10.63 22.50
C GLY A 247 13.96 9.59 23.63
N LYS A 248 12.81 9.02 24.07
CA LYS A 248 12.76 8.02 25.12
C LYS A 248 13.41 6.71 24.70
N VAL A 249 14.09 6.07 25.66
CA VAL A 249 14.77 4.80 25.44
C VAL A 249 14.07 3.71 26.24
N TYR A 250 13.91 2.55 25.62
CA TYR A 250 13.25 1.38 26.20
C TYR A 250 14.08 0.13 25.89
N SER A 251 14.09 -0.86 26.77
CA SER A 251 14.64 -2.17 26.45
C SER A 251 13.68 -2.99 25.58
N GLY A 252 14.23 -3.92 24.80
CA GLY A 252 13.41 -4.74 23.88
C GLY A 252 12.39 -5.60 24.61
N ASP A 253 12.74 -6.15 25.76
CA ASP A 253 11.82 -6.91 26.62
C ASP A 253 10.68 -6.03 27.15
N PHE A 254 10.97 -4.79 27.59
CA PHE A 254 9.92 -3.85 28.00
C PHE A 254 8.93 -3.57 26.87
N LEU A 255 9.44 -3.33 25.66
CA LEU A 255 8.59 -3.06 24.47
C LEU A 255 7.71 -4.27 24.12
N MET A 256 8.23 -5.49 24.25
CA MET A 256 7.49 -6.71 23.91
C MET A 256 6.50 -7.16 24.98
N TYR A 257 6.88 -7.11 26.25
CA TYR A 257 6.04 -7.66 27.34
C TYR A 257 5.13 -6.63 28.00
N HIS A 258 5.65 -5.42 28.24
CA HIS A 258 4.86 -4.34 28.83
C HIS A 258 4.14 -3.50 27.76
N GLY A 259 4.81 -3.22 26.65
CA GLY A 259 4.34 -2.35 25.60
C GLY A 259 4.42 -0.87 25.94
N ILE A 260 4.14 -0.04 24.96
CA ILE A 260 4.10 1.42 25.08
C ILE A 260 2.68 1.95 24.88
N ARG A 261 2.35 3.04 25.53
CA ARG A 261 1.08 3.74 25.26
C ARG A 261 1.23 4.56 23.99
N ALA A 262 0.28 4.37 23.08
CA ALA A 262 0.13 5.24 21.92
C ALA A 262 -0.61 6.53 22.38
N ASN A 263 0.03 7.68 22.20
CA ASN A 263 -0.53 8.97 22.59
C ASN A 263 -1.43 9.53 21.49
N TYR A 264 -2.58 8.91 21.29
CA TYR A 264 -3.57 9.38 20.33
C TYR A 264 -4.14 10.74 20.71
N GLU A 265 -4.37 11.59 19.71
CA GLU A 265 -5.14 12.81 19.92
C GLU A 265 -6.58 12.51 20.33
N MET A 266 -7.23 13.47 21.01
CA MET A 266 -8.63 13.35 21.46
C MET A 266 -9.62 13.62 20.31
N LYS A 267 -9.38 12.98 19.17
CA LYS A 267 -10.23 13.07 17.96
C LYS A 267 -10.31 11.72 17.25
N ASP A 268 -11.26 11.60 16.34
CA ASP A 268 -11.36 10.45 15.43
C ASP A 268 -10.15 10.38 14.49
N PHE A 269 -9.87 9.20 14.00
CA PHE A 269 -8.86 8.93 12.99
C PHE A 269 -7.45 9.40 13.37
N SER A 270 -7.10 9.24 14.65
CA SER A 270 -5.80 9.66 15.18
C SER A 270 -4.75 8.58 15.01
N THR A 271 -3.59 8.94 14.46
CA THR A 271 -2.44 8.06 14.24
C THR A 271 -1.20 8.50 15.03
N VAL A 272 -0.35 7.53 15.37
CA VAL A 272 0.93 7.71 16.06
C VAL A 272 1.98 6.83 15.39
#